data_683b720284ef00b93ec24353b6f66893
#
_entry.id   683b720284ef00b93ec24353b6f66893
#
_cell.length_a   1.000
_cell.length_b   1.000
_cell.length_c   1.000
_cell.angle_alpha   90.00
_cell.angle_beta   90.00
_cell.angle_gamma   90.00
#
_symmetry.space_group_name_H-M   'P 1'
#
loop_
_entity.id
_entity.type
_entity.pdbx_description
1 polymer ?
#
loop_
_entity_poly.entity_id
_entity_poly.type
_entity_poly.pdbx_seq_one_letter_code
_entity_poly.pdbx_strand_id
1 'polypeptide(L)'
;MTRIVQSLSEISAQYDALFVDLWGCVHNGVKAFPEAVTALQDYRKSGGKVILVTNAPRTRHSVESHLEILEVPTDAWDAIATSGDSARTALYSGAVGRKVYFIGLEDDKRVFSPPEVLDNPVDVELTPLSEAEGIVCTGPFDPFADPAENHSDFLYAKQKGMKLICFNPDIVVDRGEKREWCAGALAELYTEMGGESLYFGKPHPPIYDLARLRLNALGCKTSNDRILAIGDGIQTDIAGAMGEDIDSLFITGGLAAEETKTSQQPDAQALDAFLQREMQAPTYAIGYLR
;
A
#
# COMPACT_ATOMS: atom_id res chain seq x y z
N MET A 1 15.91 -6.62 -18.82
CA MET A 1 14.84 -6.11 -19.71
C MET A 1 13.54 -6.70 -19.24
N THR A 2 12.59 -5.88 -18.89
CA THR A 2 11.25 -6.27 -18.41
C THR A 2 10.49 -7.02 -19.51
N ARG A 3 9.93 -8.18 -19.19
CA ARG A 3 9.16 -8.99 -20.15
C ARG A 3 7.68 -8.58 -20.10
N ILE A 4 7.10 -8.16 -21.23
CA ILE A 4 5.66 -7.93 -21.35
C ILE A 4 4.97 -9.29 -21.52
N VAL A 5 3.98 -9.57 -20.66
CA VAL A 5 3.18 -10.82 -20.69
C VAL A 5 1.74 -10.54 -21.08
N GLN A 6 1.02 -11.54 -21.59
CA GLN A 6 -0.37 -11.38 -22.04
C GLN A 6 -1.39 -11.73 -20.94
N SER A 7 -1.00 -12.57 -19.98
CA SER A 7 -1.85 -12.98 -18.84
C SER A 7 -0.98 -13.40 -17.66
N LEU A 8 -1.59 -13.41 -16.46
CA LEU A 8 -0.97 -13.94 -15.26
C LEU A 8 -0.62 -15.42 -15.39
N SER A 9 -1.46 -16.18 -16.10
CA SER A 9 -1.27 -17.63 -16.30
C SER A 9 0.01 -18.01 -17.04
N GLU A 10 0.63 -17.09 -17.83
CA GLU A 10 1.92 -17.35 -18.51
C GLU A 10 3.10 -17.50 -17.54
N ILE A 11 2.97 -16.95 -16.33
CA ILE A 11 4.08 -16.85 -15.37
C ILE A 11 3.73 -17.45 -14.00
N SER A 12 2.47 -17.55 -13.65
CA SER A 12 2.01 -17.85 -12.28
C SER A 12 2.42 -19.24 -11.77
N ALA A 13 2.65 -20.22 -12.66
CA ALA A 13 3.09 -21.57 -12.26
C ALA A 13 4.47 -21.62 -11.57
N GLN A 14 5.25 -20.54 -11.66
CA GLN A 14 6.55 -20.41 -11.01
C GLN A 14 6.46 -19.98 -9.55
N TYR A 15 5.30 -19.46 -9.11
CA TYR A 15 5.11 -18.85 -7.80
C TYR A 15 4.11 -19.63 -6.96
N ASP A 16 4.37 -19.72 -5.67
CA ASP A 16 3.48 -20.34 -4.68
C ASP A 16 2.50 -19.32 -4.08
N ALA A 17 2.89 -18.03 -4.12
CA ALA A 17 2.07 -16.95 -3.60
C ALA A 17 2.16 -15.68 -4.46
N LEU A 18 1.07 -14.90 -4.46
CA LEU A 18 0.99 -13.56 -5.02
C LEU A 18 0.79 -12.54 -3.88
N PHE A 19 1.54 -11.45 -3.92
CA PHE A 19 1.31 -10.24 -3.14
C PHE A 19 0.72 -9.19 -4.08
N VAL A 20 -0.58 -8.93 -3.96
CA VAL A 20 -1.34 -8.17 -4.96
C VAL A 20 -1.84 -6.86 -4.37
N ASP A 21 -1.49 -5.75 -5.03
CA ASP A 21 -2.09 -4.46 -4.72
C ASP A 21 -3.57 -4.42 -5.12
N LEU A 22 -4.32 -3.51 -4.49
CA LEU A 22 -5.76 -3.37 -4.70
C LEU A 22 -6.10 -2.30 -5.74
N TRP A 23 -5.67 -1.06 -5.48
CA TRP A 23 -5.98 0.07 -6.35
C TRP A 23 -5.23 -0.04 -7.68
N GLY A 24 -5.91 0.25 -8.79
CA GLY A 24 -5.30 0.10 -10.13
C GLY A 24 -5.10 -1.35 -10.58
N CYS A 25 -5.15 -2.32 -9.67
CA CYS A 25 -4.91 -3.74 -9.96
C CYS A 25 -6.17 -4.60 -9.88
N VAL A 26 -6.93 -4.52 -8.77
CA VAL A 26 -8.16 -5.30 -8.54
C VAL A 26 -9.40 -4.44 -8.69
N HIS A 27 -9.32 -3.16 -8.34
CA HIS A 27 -10.41 -2.18 -8.45
C HIS A 27 -9.88 -0.76 -8.64
N ASN A 28 -10.79 0.17 -9.00
CA ASN A 28 -10.50 1.61 -9.11
C ASN A 28 -11.15 2.45 -7.99
N GLY A 29 -11.51 1.83 -6.87
CA GLY A 29 -12.21 2.45 -5.75
C GLY A 29 -13.72 2.67 -5.96
N VAL A 30 -14.24 2.39 -7.15
CA VAL A 30 -15.66 2.50 -7.52
C VAL A 30 -16.22 1.15 -7.96
N LYS A 31 -15.43 0.35 -8.66
CA LYS A 31 -15.79 -0.98 -9.16
C LYS A 31 -14.57 -1.90 -9.22
N ALA A 32 -14.82 -3.20 -9.08
CA ALA A 32 -13.84 -4.24 -9.34
C ALA A 32 -13.53 -4.36 -10.84
N PHE A 33 -12.34 -4.92 -11.15
CA PHE A 33 -11.96 -5.32 -12.49
C PHE A 33 -12.23 -6.81 -12.68
N PRO A 34 -13.24 -7.23 -13.48
CA PRO A 34 -13.67 -8.63 -13.56
C PRO A 34 -12.56 -9.57 -14.03
N GLU A 35 -11.73 -9.15 -14.98
CA GLU A 35 -10.62 -9.94 -15.49
C GLU A 35 -9.56 -10.20 -14.41
N ALA A 36 -9.25 -9.20 -13.58
CA ALA A 36 -8.33 -9.35 -12.47
C ALA A 36 -8.87 -10.33 -11.43
N VAL A 37 -10.15 -10.19 -11.05
CA VAL A 37 -10.83 -11.10 -10.13
C VAL A 37 -10.76 -12.55 -10.66
N THR A 38 -11.08 -12.75 -11.95
CA THR A 38 -11.03 -14.09 -12.57
C THR A 38 -9.61 -14.67 -12.55
N ALA A 39 -8.59 -13.86 -12.89
CA ALA A 39 -7.19 -14.30 -12.89
C ALA A 39 -6.73 -14.76 -11.49
N LEU A 40 -7.14 -14.03 -10.44
CA LEU A 40 -6.82 -14.39 -9.05
C LEU A 40 -7.56 -15.66 -8.60
N GLN A 41 -8.84 -15.79 -8.95
CA GLN A 41 -9.62 -17.01 -8.68
C GLN A 41 -9.01 -18.24 -9.35
N ASP A 42 -8.59 -18.11 -10.61
CA ASP A 42 -8.00 -19.24 -11.35
C ASP A 42 -6.61 -19.60 -10.81
N TYR A 43 -5.81 -18.61 -10.39
CA TYR A 43 -4.56 -18.87 -9.70
C TYR A 43 -4.80 -19.61 -8.36
N ARG A 44 -5.78 -19.22 -7.57
CA ARG A 44 -6.11 -19.92 -6.32
C ARG A 44 -6.64 -21.35 -6.56
N LYS A 45 -7.45 -21.55 -7.60
CA LYS A 45 -7.91 -22.91 -8.01
C LYS A 45 -6.74 -23.82 -8.39
N SER A 46 -5.64 -23.28 -8.90
CA SER A 46 -4.41 -24.04 -9.19
C SER A 46 -3.59 -24.38 -7.94
N GLY A 47 -3.99 -23.92 -6.75
CA GLY A 47 -3.36 -24.19 -5.46
C GLY A 47 -2.50 -23.06 -4.91
N GLY A 48 -2.29 -21.98 -5.66
CA GLY A 48 -1.55 -20.81 -5.23
C GLY A 48 -2.26 -20.00 -4.13
N LYS A 49 -1.53 -19.14 -3.43
CA LYS A 49 -2.04 -18.27 -2.36
C LYS A 49 -2.01 -16.81 -2.79
N VAL A 50 -3.06 -16.06 -2.48
CA VAL A 50 -3.19 -14.64 -2.79
C VAL A 50 -3.28 -13.85 -1.49
N ILE A 51 -2.28 -13.01 -1.23
CA ILE A 51 -2.28 -12.01 -0.16
C ILE A 51 -2.49 -10.65 -0.81
N LEU A 52 -3.57 -9.97 -0.46
CA LEU A 52 -3.77 -8.58 -0.87
C LEU A 52 -2.89 -7.68 0.00
N VAL A 53 -2.08 -6.81 -0.63
CA VAL A 53 -1.10 -5.95 0.05
C VAL A 53 -1.39 -4.51 -0.33
N THR A 54 -1.95 -3.74 0.59
CA THR A 54 -2.45 -2.38 0.31
C THR A 54 -1.89 -1.32 1.24
N ASN A 55 -1.59 -0.15 0.69
CA ASN A 55 -1.20 1.03 1.46
C ASN A 55 -2.37 1.72 2.18
N ALA A 56 -3.59 1.17 2.08
CA ALA A 56 -4.76 1.71 2.78
C ALA A 56 -4.46 1.91 4.29
N PRO A 57 -4.76 3.09 4.86
CA PRO A 57 -4.51 3.41 6.27
C PRO A 57 -5.54 2.77 7.21
N ARG A 58 -6.17 1.68 6.77
CA ARG A 58 -7.33 1.04 7.40
C ARG A 58 -6.98 -0.33 7.94
N THR A 59 -7.79 -0.82 8.88
CA THR A 59 -7.69 -2.21 9.33
C THR A 59 -8.09 -3.17 8.22
N ARG A 60 -7.58 -4.42 8.27
CA ARG A 60 -7.98 -5.47 7.33
C ARG A 60 -9.50 -5.65 7.24
N HIS A 61 -10.22 -5.63 8.36
CA HIS A 61 -11.68 -5.77 8.39
C HIS A 61 -12.40 -4.64 7.66
N SER A 62 -11.87 -3.41 7.74
CA SER A 62 -12.42 -2.29 6.98
C SER A 62 -12.17 -2.44 5.48
N VAL A 63 -11.04 -3.03 5.09
CA VAL A 63 -10.73 -3.33 3.68
C VAL A 63 -11.61 -4.49 3.19
N GLU A 64 -11.79 -5.55 3.96
CA GLU A 64 -12.71 -6.67 3.67
C GLU A 64 -14.13 -6.16 3.38
N SER A 65 -14.67 -5.30 4.27
CA SER A 65 -16.00 -4.69 4.07
C SER A 65 -16.07 -3.82 2.80
N HIS A 66 -14.98 -3.11 2.46
CA HIS A 66 -14.93 -2.32 1.24
C HIS A 66 -14.90 -3.21 -0.03
N LEU A 67 -14.15 -4.30 -0.01
CA LEU A 67 -14.12 -5.27 -1.10
C LEU A 67 -15.48 -5.92 -1.34
N GLU A 68 -16.26 -6.18 -0.27
CA GLU A 68 -17.64 -6.68 -0.37
C GLU A 68 -18.55 -5.66 -1.10
N ILE A 69 -18.43 -4.35 -0.75
CA ILE A 69 -19.18 -3.28 -1.43
C ILE A 69 -18.80 -3.19 -2.92
N LEU A 70 -17.53 -3.44 -3.26
CA LEU A 70 -17.02 -3.44 -4.63
C LEU A 70 -17.30 -4.77 -5.37
N GLU A 71 -18.01 -5.70 -4.74
CA GLU A 71 -18.33 -7.01 -5.28
C GLU A 71 -17.09 -7.86 -5.66
N VAL A 72 -15.97 -7.69 -4.93
CA VAL A 72 -14.82 -8.58 -5.05
C VAL A 72 -15.06 -9.84 -4.21
N PRO A 73 -15.21 -11.00 -4.83
CA PRO A 73 -15.58 -12.21 -4.12
C PRO A 73 -14.43 -12.74 -3.25
N THR A 74 -14.75 -13.32 -2.10
CA THR A 74 -13.78 -13.82 -1.12
C THR A 74 -12.95 -15.01 -1.61
N ASP A 75 -13.35 -15.65 -2.69
CA ASP A 75 -12.57 -16.72 -3.34
C ASP A 75 -11.48 -16.19 -4.29
N ALA A 76 -11.35 -14.87 -4.45
CA ALA A 76 -10.26 -14.24 -5.19
C ALA A 76 -8.98 -14.03 -4.35
N TRP A 77 -9.05 -14.14 -3.02
CA TRP A 77 -7.92 -13.89 -2.12
C TRP A 77 -7.97 -14.77 -0.87
N ASP A 78 -6.83 -14.90 -0.14
CA ASP A 78 -6.72 -15.72 1.08
C ASP A 78 -6.55 -14.88 2.34
N ALA A 79 -5.81 -13.77 2.26
CA ALA A 79 -5.60 -12.84 3.38
C ALA A 79 -5.28 -11.43 2.89
N ILE A 80 -5.29 -10.46 3.83
CA ILE A 80 -5.02 -9.05 3.54
C ILE A 80 -3.95 -8.54 4.50
N ALA A 81 -2.94 -7.85 3.98
CA ALA A 81 -1.98 -7.05 4.73
C ALA A 81 -2.18 -5.57 4.38
N THR A 82 -2.45 -4.74 5.39
CA THR A 82 -2.66 -3.31 5.21
C THR A 82 -1.55 -2.50 5.88
N SER A 83 -1.21 -1.36 5.31
CA SER A 83 -0.34 -0.38 5.96
C SER A 83 -0.91 0.04 7.33
N GLY A 84 -2.24 0.19 7.41
CA GLY A 84 -2.94 0.51 8.65
C GLY A 84 -2.70 -0.51 9.76
N ASP A 85 -2.78 -1.82 9.51
CA ASP A 85 -2.50 -2.85 10.51
C ASP A 85 -1.02 -2.86 10.92
N SER A 86 -0.11 -2.66 9.96
CA SER A 86 1.33 -2.59 10.23
C SER A 86 1.67 -1.37 11.10
N ALA A 87 1.17 -0.18 10.75
CA ALA A 87 1.37 1.06 11.50
C ALA A 87 0.74 1.02 12.89
N ARG A 88 -0.46 0.41 13.05
CA ARG A 88 -1.11 0.21 14.36
C ARG A 88 -0.24 -0.60 15.31
N THR A 89 0.43 -1.61 14.82
CA THR A 89 1.35 -2.41 15.66
C THR A 89 2.45 -1.53 16.23
N ALA A 90 3.05 -0.66 15.43
CA ALA A 90 4.07 0.27 15.90
C ALA A 90 3.51 1.36 16.82
N LEU A 91 2.33 1.91 16.52
CA LEU A 91 1.65 2.91 17.34
C LEU A 91 1.42 2.37 18.76
N TYR A 92 0.81 1.19 18.86
CA TYR A 92 0.49 0.56 20.15
C TYR A 92 1.71 -0.11 20.82
N SER A 93 2.86 -0.15 20.15
CA SER A 93 4.16 -0.44 20.76
C SER A 93 4.87 0.83 21.26
N GLY A 94 4.27 2.01 21.13
CA GLY A 94 4.78 3.28 21.66
C GLY A 94 5.77 4.01 20.73
N ALA A 95 5.80 3.73 19.43
CA ALA A 95 6.76 4.30 18.49
C ALA A 95 6.73 5.84 18.41
N VAL A 96 5.59 6.48 18.73
CA VAL A 96 5.39 7.94 18.70
C VAL A 96 4.86 8.49 20.04
N GLY A 97 5.07 7.76 21.13
CA GLY A 97 4.56 8.14 22.45
C GLY A 97 3.12 7.69 22.69
N ARG A 98 2.51 8.22 23.74
CA ARG A 98 1.14 7.87 24.15
C ARG A 98 0.12 8.95 23.81
N LYS A 99 0.54 10.21 23.87
CA LYS A 99 -0.28 11.37 23.51
C LYS A 99 0.00 11.73 22.06
N VAL A 100 -0.99 11.59 21.18
CA VAL A 100 -0.78 11.76 19.75
C VAL A 100 -1.70 12.82 19.17
N TYR A 101 -1.14 13.64 18.29
CA TYR A 101 -1.90 14.52 17.40
C TYR A 101 -2.30 13.75 16.15
N PHE A 102 -3.58 13.76 15.82
CA PHE A 102 -4.12 13.03 14.69
C PHE A 102 -4.34 13.96 13.50
N ILE A 103 -3.83 13.56 12.33
CA ILE A 103 -4.10 14.16 11.03
C ILE A 103 -4.76 13.11 10.15
N GLY A 104 -6.00 13.37 9.72
CA GLY A 104 -6.79 12.45 8.90
C GLY A 104 -8.28 12.75 8.97
N LEU A 105 -9.07 11.94 8.28
CA LEU A 105 -10.53 12.04 8.29
C LEU A 105 -11.12 11.43 9.56
N GLU A 106 -12.32 11.88 9.97
CA GLU A 106 -12.99 11.38 11.16
C GLU A 106 -13.20 9.85 11.12
N ASP A 107 -13.55 9.32 9.94
CA ASP A 107 -13.76 7.88 9.74
C ASP A 107 -12.49 7.04 9.91
N ASP A 108 -11.31 7.64 9.76
CA ASP A 108 -10.04 6.94 9.92
C ASP A 108 -9.67 6.77 11.40
N LYS A 109 -10.33 7.43 12.33
CA LYS A 109 -10.14 7.22 13.79
C LYS A 109 -10.40 5.79 14.25
N ARG A 110 -10.98 4.94 13.40
CA ARG A 110 -11.12 3.50 13.64
C ARG A 110 -9.77 2.78 13.80
N VAL A 111 -8.65 3.40 13.38
CA VAL A 111 -7.29 2.88 13.63
C VAL A 111 -6.90 2.94 15.12
N PHE A 112 -7.58 3.77 15.94
CA PHE A 112 -7.32 3.88 17.36
C PHE A 112 -7.99 2.77 18.16
N SER A 113 -7.68 1.53 17.79
CA SER A 113 -7.98 0.31 18.54
C SER A 113 -6.75 -0.59 18.55
N PRO A 114 -6.31 -1.13 19.67
CA PRO A 114 -5.10 -1.95 19.72
C PRO A 114 -5.28 -3.21 18.87
N PRO A 115 -4.23 -3.65 18.13
CA PRO A 115 -4.27 -4.92 17.42
C PRO A 115 -4.27 -6.09 18.42
N GLU A 116 -5.08 -7.12 18.13
CA GLU A 116 -5.20 -8.33 18.95
C GLU A 116 -3.89 -9.11 19.14
N VAL A 117 -2.91 -8.88 18.25
CA VAL A 117 -1.60 -9.57 18.28
C VAL A 117 -0.64 -9.01 19.33
N LEU A 118 -0.97 -7.91 19.99
CA LEU A 118 -0.14 -7.30 21.03
C LEU A 118 -0.61 -7.70 22.42
N ASP A 119 0.26 -8.36 23.17
CA ASP A 119 -0.04 -8.79 24.54
C ASP A 119 -0.15 -7.61 25.53
N ASN A 120 0.62 -6.55 25.32
CA ASN A 120 0.69 -5.38 26.22
C ASN A 120 0.72 -4.07 25.42
N PRO A 121 -0.39 -3.68 24.76
CA PRO A 121 -0.44 -2.42 24.01
C PRO A 121 -0.34 -1.22 24.97
N VAL A 122 0.36 -0.17 24.55
CA VAL A 122 0.32 1.10 25.27
C VAL A 122 -1.02 1.78 25.09
N ASP A 123 -1.48 2.50 26.11
CA ASP A 123 -2.65 3.38 25.95
C ASP A 123 -2.30 4.54 25.04
N VAL A 124 -3.16 4.84 24.06
CA VAL A 124 -3.01 5.95 23.12
C VAL A 124 -4.13 6.95 23.34
N GLU A 125 -3.76 8.20 23.58
CA GLU A 125 -4.66 9.32 23.83
C GLU A 125 -4.56 10.34 22.69
N LEU A 126 -5.70 10.74 22.12
CA LEU A 126 -5.79 11.83 21.15
C LEU A 126 -5.74 13.17 21.87
N THR A 127 -4.77 14.01 21.51
CA THR A 127 -4.57 15.32 22.16
C THR A 127 -4.37 16.42 21.12
N PRO A 128 -4.59 17.69 21.48
CA PRO A 128 -4.15 18.82 20.67
C PRO A 128 -2.64 18.75 20.42
N LEU A 129 -2.18 19.33 19.31
CA LEU A 129 -0.76 19.35 18.92
C LEU A 129 0.17 19.87 20.03
N SER A 130 -0.30 20.85 20.81
CA SER A 130 0.48 21.46 21.92
C SER A 130 0.81 20.48 23.06
N GLU A 131 0.04 19.41 23.21
CA GLU A 131 0.17 18.40 24.27
C GLU A 131 0.68 17.06 23.75
N ALA A 132 0.80 16.90 22.41
CA ALA A 132 1.18 15.67 21.79
C ALA A 132 2.69 15.36 21.94
N GLU A 133 3.00 14.07 21.96
CA GLU A 133 4.36 13.49 21.94
C GLU A 133 4.77 13.07 20.53
N GLY A 134 3.79 12.81 19.64
CA GLY A 134 3.99 12.43 18.26
C GLY A 134 2.74 12.63 17.41
N ILE A 135 2.87 12.36 16.11
CA ILE A 135 1.82 12.55 15.10
C ILE A 135 1.40 11.21 14.54
N VAL A 136 0.09 10.98 14.42
CA VAL A 136 -0.52 9.90 13.64
C VAL A 136 -1.17 10.51 12.40
N CYS A 137 -0.69 10.13 11.22
CA CYS A 137 -1.18 10.64 9.95
C CYS A 137 -1.76 9.49 9.10
N THR A 138 -3.08 9.52 8.86
CA THR A 138 -3.79 8.59 7.95
C THR A 138 -4.05 9.21 6.58
N GLY A 139 -4.01 10.54 6.48
CA GLY A 139 -4.24 11.36 5.30
C GLY A 139 -4.39 12.82 5.69
N PRO A 140 -4.53 13.75 4.75
CA PRO A 140 -4.84 15.14 5.06
C PRO A 140 -6.25 15.30 5.64
N PHE A 141 -6.50 16.42 6.32
CA PHE A 141 -7.86 16.77 6.80
C PHE A 141 -8.83 17.02 5.63
N ASP A 142 -8.34 17.56 4.53
CA ASP A 142 -9.04 17.67 3.25
C ASP A 142 -8.14 17.02 2.17
N PRO A 143 -8.59 15.92 1.52
CA PRO A 143 -7.80 15.23 0.49
C PRO A 143 -7.46 16.09 -0.74
N PHE A 144 -8.08 17.25 -0.91
CA PHE A 144 -7.86 18.15 -2.03
C PHE A 144 -7.04 19.40 -1.65
N ALA A 145 -6.79 19.62 -0.34
CA ALA A 145 -6.00 20.76 0.12
C ALA A 145 -4.49 20.52 -0.10
N ASP A 146 -3.75 21.58 -0.34
CA ASP A 146 -2.29 21.52 -0.49
C ASP A 146 -1.64 21.00 0.81
N PRO A 147 -0.82 19.95 0.77
CA PRO A 147 -0.06 19.48 1.93
C PRO A 147 0.71 20.60 2.66
N ALA A 148 1.15 21.64 1.94
CA ALA A 148 1.85 22.80 2.49
C ALA A 148 1.03 23.59 3.53
N GLU A 149 -0.29 23.43 3.59
CA GLU A 149 -1.11 24.05 4.65
C GLU A 149 -0.72 23.57 6.06
N ASN A 150 -0.05 22.42 6.17
CA ASN A 150 0.43 21.87 7.43
C ASN A 150 1.81 22.41 7.89
N HIS A 151 2.44 23.35 7.15
CA HIS A 151 3.80 23.85 7.44
C HIS A 151 3.96 24.38 8.88
N SER A 152 2.99 25.14 9.39
CA SER A 152 3.09 25.73 10.73
C SER A 152 3.07 24.64 11.81
N ASP A 153 2.20 23.66 11.69
CA ASP A 153 2.05 22.56 12.62
C ASP A 153 3.28 21.64 12.57
N PHE A 154 3.79 21.37 11.38
CA PHE A 154 4.99 20.56 11.20
C PHE A 154 6.26 21.28 11.72
N LEU A 155 6.36 22.60 11.56
CA LEU A 155 7.46 23.35 12.15
C LEU A 155 7.44 23.25 13.68
N TYR A 156 6.27 23.40 14.29
CA TYR A 156 6.10 23.24 15.73
C TYR A 156 6.45 21.81 16.18
N ALA A 157 5.91 20.79 15.52
CA ALA A 157 6.15 19.39 15.83
C ALA A 157 7.64 19.03 15.74
N LYS A 158 8.32 19.48 14.67
CA LYS A 158 9.76 19.32 14.49
C LYS A 158 10.56 19.93 15.63
N GLN A 159 10.23 21.17 16.05
CA GLN A 159 10.93 21.83 17.16
C GLN A 159 10.76 21.08 18.48
N LYS A 160 9.67 20.33 18.65
CA LYS A 160 9.41 19.45 19.78
C LYS A 160 10.05 18.06 19.65
N GLY A 161 10.66 17.75 18.51
CA GLY A 161 11.23 16.42 18.23
C GLY A 161 10.21 15.32 18.07
N MET A 162 8.96 15.67 17.69
CA MET A 162 7.91 14.68 17.46
C MET A 162 8.25 13.83 16.24
N LYS A 163 7.92 12.52 16.31
CA LYS A 163 7.93 11.64 15.14
C LYS A 163 6.52 11.59 14.54
N LEU A 164 6.45 11.43 13.22
CA LEU A 164 5.21 11.21 12.50
C LEU A 164 5.13 9.74 12.08
N ILE A 165 4.04 9.05 12.43
CA ILE A 165 3.73 7.72 11.91
C ILE A 165 2.80 7.84 10.71
N CYS A 166 3.28 7.42 9.53
CA CYS A 166 2.57 7.46 8.27
C CYS A 166 1.81 6.15 8.05
N PHE A 167 0.49 6.23 8.02
CA PHE A 167 -0.38 5.06 7.83
C PHE A 167 -0.61 4.70 6.35
N ASN A 168 -0.33 5.63 5.43
CA ASN A 168 -0.43 5.42 3.99
C ASN A 168 0.73 6.11 3.28
N PRO A 169 1.79 5.39 2.87
CA PRO A 169 2.94 5.97 2.18
C PRO A 169 2.67 6.52 0.78
N ASP A 170 1.51 6.24 0.17
CA ASP A 170 1.18 6.80 -1.13
C ASP A 170 1.15 8.34 -1.06
N ILE A 171 1.62 8.99 -2.10
CA ILE A 171 1.58 10.45 -2.23
C ILE A 171 0.19 10.89 -2.66
N VAL A 172 -0.35 10.21 -3.67
CA VAL A 172 -1.69 10.45 -4.23
C VAL A 172 -2.39 9.14 -4.54
N VAL A 173 -3.72 9.20 -4.62
CA VAL A 173 -4.55 8.09 -5.11
C VAL A 173 -5.62 8.64 -6.06
N ASP A 174 -5.93 7.89 -7.13
CA ASP A 174 -6.99 8.25 -8.06
C ASP A 174 -8.30 7.53 -7.66
N ARG A 175 -9.30 8.30 -7.20
CA ARG A 175 -10.64 7.80 -6.87
C ARG A 175 -11.60 8.14 -8.01
N GLY A 176 -11.80 7.21 -8.92
CA GLY A 176 -12.50 7.44 -10.17
C GLY A 176 -11.71 8.45 -11.01
N GLU A 177 -12.31 9.63 -11.26
CA GLU A 177 -11.70 10.73 -12.03
C GLU A 177 -11.02 11.80 -11.14
N LYS A 178 -11.04 11.63 -9.81
CA LYS A 178 -10.49 12.60 -8.86
C LYS A 178 -9.20 12.08 -8.25
N ARG A 179 -8.18 12.96 -8.23
CA ARG A 179 -6.92 12.70 -7.53
C ARG A 179 -6.98 13.29 -6.14
N GLU A 180 -6.64 12.48 -5.14
CA GLU A 180 -6.63 12.82 -3.72
C GLU A 180 -5.21 12.69 -3.16
N TRP A 181 -4.82 13.62 -2.28
CA TRP A 181 -3.57 13.50 -1.52
C TRP A 181 -3.70 12.43 -0.43
N CYS A 182 -2.60 11.73 -0.17
CA CYS A 182 -2.50 10.73 0.89
C CYS A 182 -1.53 11.17 2.00
N ALA A 183 -1.42 10.36 3.06
CA ALA A 183 -0.55 10.66 4.20
C ALA A 183 0.93 10.70 3.82
N GLY A 184 1.35 9.99 2.77
CA GLY A 184 2.71 10.02 2.26
C GLY A 184 3.17 11.43 1.87
N ALA A 185 2.30 12.22 1.24
CA ALA A 185 2.62 13.61 0.88
C ALA A 185 2.92 14.48 2.12
N LEU A 186 2.17 14.28 3.21
CA LEU A 186 2.39 15.00 4.46
C LEU A 186 3.66 14.51 5.17
N ALA A 187 3.90 13.20 5.16
CA ALA A 187 5.09 12.60 5.75
C ALA A 187 6.38 13.00 5.01
N GLU A 188 6.32 13.09 3.68
CA GLU A 188 7.42 13.60 2.85
C GLU A 188 7.71 15.07 3.18
N LEU A 189 6.69 15.93 3.18
CA LEU A 189 6.81 17.34 3.59
C LEU A 189 7.43 17.47 4.98
N TYR A 190 6.96 16.67 5.96
CA TYR A 190 7.51 16.70 7.31
C TYR A 190 9.00 16.32 7.34
N THR A 191 9.37 15.30 6.56
CA THR A 191 10.77 14.85 6.41
C THR A 191 11.64 15.90 5.73
N GLU A 192 11.17 16.55 4.66
CA GLU A 192 11.87 17.64 3.97
C GLU A 192 12.11 18.84 4.89
N MET A 193 11.17 19.12 5.77
CA MET A 193 11.32 20.14 6.82
C MET A 193 12.30 19.71 7.92
N GLY A 194 12.83 18.47 7.88
CA GLY A 194 13.79 17.89 8.82
C GLY A 194 13.14 17.25 10.05
N GLY A 195 11.87 16.84 9.97
CA GLY A 195 11.20 15.95 10.90
C GLY A 195 11.55 14.48 10.66
N GLU A 196 11.12 13.59 11.54
CA GLU A 196 11.27 12.14 11.39
C GLU A 196 9.93 11.49 11.09
N SER A 197 9.80 10.86 9.92
CA SER A 197 8.62 10.11 9.51
C SER A 197 8.90 8.61 9.52
N LEU A 198 7.98 7.82 10.08
CA LEU A 198 8.02 6.37 10.16
C LEU A 198 6.99 5.78 9.21
N TYR A 199 7.42 4.89 8.32
CA TYR A 199 6.59 4.31 7.26
C TYR A 199 6.39 2.81 7.45
N PHE A 200 5.17 2.31 7.19
CA PHE A 200 4.77 0.92 7.44
C PHE A 200 4.09 0.24 6.25
N GLY A 201 3.79 0.96 5.19
CA GLY A 201 3.29 0.46 3.91
C GLY A 201 4.39 0.30 2.86
N LYS A 202 4.03 -0.13 1.65
CA LYS A 202 4.94 -0.23 0.49
C LYS A 202 5.56 1.14 0.17
N PRO A 203 6.84 1.24 -0.14
CA PRO A 203 7.81 0.16 -0.42
C PRO A 203 8.54 -0.37 0.84
N HIS A 204 8.14 -0.01 2.06
CA HIS A 204 8.89 -0.29 3.27
C HIS A 204 8.68 -1.73 3.78
N PRO A 205 9.73 -2.37 4.38
CA PRO A 205 9.70 -3.78 4.80
C PRO A 205 8.54 -4.21 5.71
N PRO A 206 8.03 -3.40 6.67
CA PRO A 206 7.05 -3.87 7.64
C PRO A 206 5.76 -4.45 7.04
N ILE A 207 5.30 -3.95 5.88
CA ILE A 207 4.09 -4.48 5.24
C ILE A 207 4.37 -5.85 4.59
N TYR A 208 5.57 -6.06 4.07
CA TYR A 208 5.99 -7.36 3.49
C TYR A 208 6.16 -8.41 4.58
N ASP A 209 6.69 -8.02 5.75
CA ASP A 209 6.76 -8.90 6.93
C ASP A 209 5.36 -9.30 7.39
N LEU A 210 4.41 -8.36 7.42
CA LEU A 210 3.02 -8.67 7.72
C LEU A 210 2.40 -9.60 6.68
N ALA A 211 2.67 -9.39 5.39
CA ALA A 211 2.18 -10.25 4.30
C ALA A 211 2.73 -11.68 4.43
N ARG A 212 4.03 -11.84 4.72
CA ARG A 212 4.65 -13.15 5.00
C ARG A 212 4.08 -13.82 6.24
N LEU A 213 3.82 -13.05 7.31
CA LEU A 213 3.17 -13.57 8.51
C LEU A 213 1.78 -14.13 8.18
N ARG A 214 0.99 -13.42 7.39
CA ARG A 214 -0.34 -13.86 6.91
C ARG A 214 -0.23 -15.12 6.04
N LEU A 215 0.73 -15.14 5.11
CA LEU A 215 0.99 -16.29 4.24
C LEU A 215 1.38 -17.54 5.05
N ASN A 216 2.26 -17.38 6.03
CA ASN A 216 2.68 -18.46 6.93
C ASN A 216 1.50 -19.01 7.76
N ALA A 217 0.59 -18.15 8.21
CA ALA A 217 -0.61 -18.57 8.95
C ALA A 217 -1.57 -19.43 8.10
N LEU A 218 -1.52 -19.30 6.76
CA LEU A 218 -2.23 -20.16 5.81
C LEU A 218 -1.53 -21.50 5.52
N GLY A 219 -0.41 -21.78 6.21
CA GLY A 219 0.40 -22.98 6.00
C GLY A 219 1.31 -22.94 4.77
N CYS A 220 1.37 -21.82 4.05
CA CYS A 220 2.28 -21.63 2.91
C CYS A 220 3.59 -20.99 3.38
N LYS A 221 4.63 -21.81 3.51
CA LYS A 221 6.00 -21.36 3.82
C LYS A 221 6.82 -21.44 2.54
N THR A 222 7.16 -20.31 1.99
CA THR A 222 7.87 -20.22 0.71
C THR A 222 8.97 -19.17 0.77
N SER A 223 9.94 -19.24 -0.14
CA SER A 223 11.02 -18.26 -0.27
C SER A 223 10.60 -17.10 -1.18
N ASN A 224 11.35 -15.99 -1.13
CA ASN A 224 11.02 -14.79 -1.89
C ASN A 224 10.98 -15.01 -3.41
N ASP A 225 11.87 -15.88 -3.95
CA ASP A 225 11.89 -16.26 -5.37
C ASP A 225 10.65 -17.03 -5.84
N ARG A 226 9.79 -17.48 -4.90
CA ARG A 226 8.52 -18.15 -5.16
C ARG A 226 7.31 -17.24 -4.89
N ILE A 227 7.53 -15.96 -4.65
CA ILE A 227 6.50 -14.94 -4.48
C ILE A 227 6.54 -13.99 -5.67
N LEU A 228 5.38 -13.59 -6.19
CA LEU A 228 5.25 -12.54 -7.19
C LEU A 228 4.49 -11.36 -6.61
N ALA A 229 5.09 -10.17 -6.59
CA ALA A 229 4.40 -8.93 -6.26
C ALA A 229 3.71 -8.38 -7.51
N ILE A 230 2.46 -7.92 -7.39
CA ILE A 230 1.67 -7.35 -8.49
C ILE A 230 1.16 -5.99 -8.05
N GLY A 231 1.49 -4.93 -8.80
CA GLY A 231 1.08 -3.58 -8.46
C GLY A 231 1.24 -2.59 -9.60
N ASP A 232 0.59 -1.42 -9.48
CA ASP A 232 0.68 -0.32 -10.45
C ASP A 232 1.55 0.86 -9.98
N GLY A 233 1.96 0.86 -8.70
CA GLY A 233 2.83 1.86 -8.12
C GLY A 233 4.30 1.57 -8.35
N ILE A 234 4.95 2.34 -9.25
CA ILE A 234 6.36 2.13 -9.59
C ILE A 234 7.28 2.35 -8.38
N GLN A 235 7.00 3.36 -7.54
CA GLN A 235 7.79 3.72 -6.36
C GLN A 235 7.31 3.02 -5.07
N THR A 236 6.20 2.32 -5.11
CA THR A 236 5.64 1.60 -3.97
C THR A 236 5.71 0.09 -4.18
N ASP A 237 4.94 -0.44 -5.12
CA ASP A 237 4.86 -1.89 -5.38
C ASP A 237 6.15 -2.44 -5.96
N ILE A 238 6.64 -1.79 -7.03
CA ILE A 238 7.81 -2.29 -7.76
C ILE A 238 9.09 -2.02 -6.99
N ALA A 239 9.28 -0.80 -6.48
CA ALA A 239 10.44 -0.48 -5.64
C ALA A 239 10.48 -1.35 -4.38
N GLY A 240 9.34 -1.60 -3.75
CA GLY A 240 9.26 -2.46 -2.58
C GLY A 240 9.56 -3.93 -2.90
N ALA A 241 9.02 -4.47 -3.99
CA ALA A 241 9.32 -5.83 -4.43
C ALA A 241 10.83 -6.02 -4.70
N MET A 242 11.45 -5.03 -5.36
CA MET A 242 12.90 -5.04 -5.59
C MET A 242 13.69 -4.96 -4.29
N GLY A 243 13.26 -4.13 -3.33
CA GLY A 243 13.90 -4.00 -2.02
C GLY A 243 13.81 -5.28 -1.17
N GLU A 244 12.79 -6.11 -1.42
CA GLU A 244 12.54 -7.37 -0.74
C GLU A 244 13.06 -8.61 -1.50
N ASP A 245 13.71 -8.42 -2.65
CA ASP A 245 14.18 -9.49 -3.54
C ASP A 245 13.03 -10.43 -3.97
N ILE A 246 11.91 -9.82 -4.38
CA ILE A 246 10.70 -10.48 -4.88
C ILE A 246 10.51 -10.11 -6.35
N ASP A 247 10.21 -11.09 -7.21
CA ASP A 247 9.82 -10.84 -8.58
C ASP A 247 8.55 -9.98 -8.66
N SER A 248 8.46 -9.11 -9.67
CA SER A 248 7.33 -8.19 -9.79
C SER A 248 6.67 -8.21 -11.17
N LEU A 249 5.34 -8.06 -11.16
CA LEU A 249 4.49 -7.81 -12.32
C LEU A 249 3.94 -6.39 -12.24
N PHE A 250 4.46 -5.49 -13.06
CA PHE A 250 4.02 -4.10 -13.13
C PHE A 250 2.75 -3.95 -13.97
N ILE A 251 1.69 -3.42 -13.35
CA ILE A 251 0.42 -3.09 -13.99
C ILE A 251 0.51 -1.69 -14.57
N THR A 252 0.67 -1.58 -15.87
CA THR A 252 0.93 -0.29 -16.53
C THR A 252 -0.34 0.50 -16.84
N GLY A 253 -1.53 -0.14 -16.76
CA GLY A 253 -2.82 0.48 -17.02
C GLY A 253 -3.42 1.26 -15.83
N GLY A 254 -2.70 1.31 -14.68
CA GLY A 254 -3.01 2.15 -13.53
C GLY A 254 -2.37 3.53 -13.62
N LEU A 255 -1.59 3.92 -12.60
CA LEU A 255 -0.99 5.26 -12.48
C LEU A 255 -0.09 5.67 -13.65
N ALA A 256 0.57 4.72 -14.33
CA ALA A 256 1.51 4.96 -15.41
C ALA A 256 0.90 4.83 -16.81
N ALA A 257 -0.43 4.73 -16.95
CA ALA A 257 -1.08 4.42 -18.22
C ALA A 257 -0.76 5.41 -19.36
N GLU A 258 -0.73 6.69 -19.07
CA GLU A 258 -0.43 7.74 -20.03
C GLU A 258 1.04 7.68 -20.46
N GLU A 259 1.97 7.56 -19.52
CA GLU A 259 3.42 7.58 -19.77
C GLU A 259 3.91 6.35 -20.50
N THR A 260 3.33 5.19 -20.20
CA THR A 260 3.62 3.92 -20.87
C THR A 260 2.79 3.71 -22.13
N LYS A 261 1.90 4.68 -22.46
CA LYS A 261 0.94 4.62 -23.58
C LYS A 261 0.12 3.33 -23.58
N THR A 262 -0.31 2.93 -22.38
CA THR A 262 -1.08 1.69 -22.21
C THR A 262 -2.53 1.91 -22.65
N SER A 263 -2.97 1.14 -23.64
CA SER A 263 -4.40 0.99 -23.98
C SER A 263 -4.94 -0.35 -23.51
N GLN A 264 -4.42 -1.47 -23.99
CA GLN A 264 -4.61 -2.83 -23.47
C GLN A 264 -3.29 -3.44 -22.99
N GLN A 265 -2.18 -3.04 -23.63
CA GLN A 265 -0.80 -3.36 -23.30
C GLN A 265 0.04 -2.09 -23.39
N PRO A 266 1.15 -1.99 -22.66
CA PRO A 266 2.06 -0.87 -22.80
C PRO A 266 2.74 -0.88 -24.17
N ASP A 267 3.05 0.32 -24.69
CA ASP A 267 4.00 0.45 -25.76
C ASP A 267 5.41 0.10 -25.24
N ALA A 268 6.11 -0.79 -25.91
CA ALA A 268 7.39 -1.32 -25.42
C ALA A 268 8.46 -0.22 -25.28
N GLN A 269 8.52 0.74 -26.19
CA GLN A 269 9.51 1.82 -26.14
C GLN A 269 9.16 2.84 -25.05
N ALA A 270 7.88 3.17 -24.90
CA ALA A 270 7.41 4.07 -23.84
C ALA A 270 7.63 3.44 -22.46
N LEU A 271 7.37 2.14 -22.30
CA LEU A 271 7.65 1.41 -21.06
C LEU A 271 9.15 1.43 -20.72
N ASP A 272 10.03 1.11 -21.67
CA ASP A 272 11.48 1.14 -21.44
C ASP A 272 11.96 2.53 -21.04
N ALA A 273 11.47 3.60 -21.69
CA ALA A 273 11.82 4.98 -21.36
C ALA A 273 11.32 5.37 -19.95
N PHE A 274 10.10 4.96 -19.60
CA PHE A 274 9.53 5.17 -18.28
C PHE A 274 10.37 4.47 -17.20
N LEU A 275 10.64 3.18 -17.34
CA LEU A 275 11.40 2.39 -16.38
C LEU A 275 12.83 2.91 -16.18
N GLN A 276 13.49 3.38 -17.26
CA GLN A 276 14.81 4.01 -17.17
C GLN A 276 14.76 5.32 -16.39
N ARG A 277 13.75 6.15 -16.61
CA ARG A 277 13.56 7.41 -15.88
C ARG A 277 13.32 7.15 -14.39
N GLU A 278 12.47 6.18 -14.07
CA GLU A 278 12.12 5.81 -12.69
C GLU A 278 13.22 4.98 -12.00
N MET A 279 14.26 4.56 -12.74
CA MET A 279 15.33 3.68 -12.25
C MET A 279 14.81 2.37 -11.62
N GLN A 280 13.74 1.81 -12.21
CA GLN A 280 13.11 0.59 -11.75
C GLN A 280 13.18 -0.50 -12.85
N ALA A 281 13.21 -1.77 -12.42
CA ALA A 281 13.36 -2.91 -13.32
C ALA A 281 12.44 -4.07 -12.92
N PRO A 282 11.11 -3.94 -13.09
CA PRO A 282 10.20 -5.04 -12.81
C PRO A 282 10.52 -6.27 -13.65
N THR A 283 10.32 -7.48 -13.12
CA THR A 283 10.54 -8.74 -13.83
C THR A 283 9.60 -8.83 -15.03
N TYR A 284 8.32 -8.48 -14.83
CA TYR A 284 7.28 -8.51 -15.84
C TYR A 284 6.48 -7.20 -15.89
N ALA A 285 5.81 -6.98 -17.02
CA ALA A 285 4.82 -5.92 -17.19
C ALA A 285 3.59 -6.44 -17.95
N ILE A 286 2.44 -5.86 -17.64
CA ILE A 286 1.16 -6.13 -18.30
C ILE A 286 0.30 -4.85 -18.23
N GLY A 287 -0.58 -4.64 -19.20
CA GLY A 287 -1.45 -3.47 -19.18
C GLY A 287 -2.44 -3.51 -17.99
N TYR A 288 -3.23 -4.56 -17.92
CA TYR A 288 -4.21 -4.81 -16.87
C TYR A 288 -4.12 -6.27 -16.41
N LEU A 289 -4.32 -6.52 -15.14
CA LEU A 289 -4.30 -7.87 -14.58
C LEU A 289 -5.43 -8.72 -15.19
N ARG A 290 -5.05 -9.87 -15.77
CA ARG A 290 -5.96 -10.84 -16.40
C ARG A 290 -5.33 -12.21 -16.52
#